data_95a523830bf3c4537c3bbf70a648cdc4
#
_entry.id   95a523830bf3c4537c3bbf70a648cdc4
#
_cell.length_a   1.000
_cell.length_b   1.000
_cell.length_c   1.000
_cell.angle_alpha   90.00
_cell.angle_beta   90.00
_cell.angle_gamma   90.00
#
_symmetry.space_group_name_H-M   'P 1'
#
loop_
_entity.id
_entity.type
_entity.pdbx_description
1 polymer ?
#
loop_
_entity_poly.entity_id
_entity_poly.type
_entity_poly.pdbx_seq_one_letter_code
_entity_poly.pdbx_strand_id
1 'polypeptide(L)'
;MAVSIAALVAGGLGATAPASASPAGQHVPVSARPISESASTFADTTCPQGAVCGWTWPDRRGTRTVHSDLAPGCHAFGAARSVANRSDRHIQLLPSRLGCSGEPVVLLAPMTFAGDIPFPVASIRVYG
;
A
#
# COMPACT_ATOMS: atom_id res chain seq x y z
N MET A 1 -44.83 49.59 -24.31
CA MET A 1 -43.98 48.56 -24.96
C MET A 1 -43.01 48.06 -23.95
N ALA A 2 -43.28 46.92 -23.43
CA ALA A 2 -42.44 46.32 -22.41
C ALA A 2 -41.48 45.32 -23.10
N VAL A 3 -40.22 45.53 -22.87
CA VAL A 3 -39.19 44.56 -23.30
C VAL A 3 -38.76 43.82 -22.06
N SER A 4 -39.16 42.59 -21.99
CA SER A 4 -38.70 41.69 -20.95
C SER A 4 -37.36 41.09 -21.35
N ILE A 5 -36.36 41.36 -20.59
CA ILE A 5 -35.08 40.70 -20.72
C ILE A 5 -35.04 39.59 -19.67
N ALA A 6 -35.14 38.40 -20.12
CA ALA A 6 -34.91 37.26 -19.28
C ALA A 6 -33.40 37.06 -19.10
N ALA A 7 -32.94 37.30 -17.90
CA ALA A 7 -31.57 36.96 -17.54
C ALA A 7 -31.48 35.48 -17.26
N LEU A 8 -30.83 34.77 -18.13
CA LEU A 8 -30.42 33.42 -17.88
C LEU A 8 -29.23 33.43 -16.94
N VAL A 9 -29.46 33.09 -15.72
CA VAL A 9 -28.39 32.77 -14.80
C VAL A 9 -27.95 31.34 -15.10
N ALA A 10 -26.91 31.21 -15.83
CA ALA A 10 -26.23 29.94 -15.92
C ALA A 10 -25.53 29.68 -14.60
N GLY A 11 -26.15 28.90 -13.77
CA GLY A 11 -25.48 28.40 -12.58
C GLY A 11 -24.34 27.49 -12.97
N GLY A 12 -23.15 28.03 -12.89
CA GLY A 12 -21.98 27.21 -13.04
C GLY A 12 -21.88 26.22 -11.87
N LEU A 13 -22.16 25.01 -12.12
CA LEU A 13 -21.88 23.95 -11.17
C LEU A 13 -20.37 23.73 -11.16
N GLY A 14 -19.72 24.35 -10.24
CA GLY A 14 -18.34 24.02 -9.96
C GLY A 14 -18.29 22.63 -9.39
N ALA A 15 -17.85 21.68 -10.17
CA ALA A 15 -17.53 20.37 -9.65
C ALA A 15 -16.27 20.52 -8.80
N THR A 16 -16.44 20.46 -7.52
CA THR A 16 -15.30 20.39 -6.62
C THR A 16 -14.88 18.94 -6.49
N ALA A 17 -13.76 18.61 -7.07
CA ALA A 17 -13.14 17.34 -6.80
C ALA A 17 -12.68 17.32 -5.33
N PRO A 18 -12.97 16.27 -4.59
CA PRO A 18 -12.47 16.16 -3.23
C PRO A 18 -10.95 16.03 -3.28
N ALA A 19 -10.29 16.97 -2.67
CA ALA A 19 -8.86 16.83 -2.45
C ALA A 19 -8.65 15.76 -1.39
N SER A 20 -8.08 14.66 -1.76
CA SER A 20 -7.60 13.70 -0.79
C SER A 20 -6.35 14.25 -0.14
N ALA A 21 -6.50 14.76 1.04
CA ALA A 21 -5.37 15.18 1.83
C ALA A 21 -4.68 13.93 2.37
N SER A 22 -3.48 13.66 1.93
CA SER A 22 -2.63 12.70 2.58
C SER A 22 -2.13 13.29 3.89
N PRO A 23 -2.29 12.59 5.01
CA PRO A 23 -1.74 13.09 6.26
C PRO A 23 -0.23 13.21 6.13
N ALA A 24 0.27 14.39 6.44
CA ALA A 24 1.68 14.58 6.61
C ALA A 24 2.11 13.80 7.85
N GLY A 25 2.84 12.74 7.66
CA GLY A 25 3.34 11.89 8.73
C GLY A 25 4.72 11.36 8.40
N GLN A 26 5.23 10.56 9.30
CA GLN A 26 6.51 9.88 9.13
C GLN A 26 6.44 8.76 8.10
N HIS A 27 5.28 8.57 7.51
CA HIS A 27 5.04 7.51 6.55
C HIS A 27 5.19 8.01 5.13
N VAL A 28 5.85 7.20 4.32
CA VAL A 28 5.92 7.45 2.89
C VAL A 28 4.52 7.23 2.30
N PRO A 29 4.01 8.17 1.49
CA PRO A 29 2.72 8.00 0.88
C PRO A 29 2.77 6.85 -0.14
N VAL A 30 2.23 5.73 0.26
CA VAL A 30 2.10 4.54 -0.58
C VAL A 30 0.62 4.18 -0.62
N SER A 31 0.09 3.96 -1.80
CA SER A 31 -1.27 3.48 -1.95
C SER A 31 -1.35 2.05 -1.44
N ALA A 32 -1.96 1.87 -0.27
CA ALA A 32 -2.33 0.57 0.23
C ALA A 32 -3.75 0.25 -0.20
N ARG A 33 -3.95 -0.87 -0.83
CA ARG A 33 -5.25 -1.30 -1.32
C ARG A 33 -5.65 -2.62 -0.69
N PRO A 34 -6.95 -2.85 -0.45
CA PRO A 34 -7.41 -4.16 -0.03
C PRO A 34 -7.00 -5.21 -1.05
N ILE A 35 -6.59 -6.36 -0.55
CA ILE A 35 -6.26 -7.48 -1.42
C ILE A 35 -7.55 -8.10 -1.91
N SER A 36 -7.76 -8.04 -3.21
CA SER A 36 -8.88 -8.71 -3.84
C SER A 36 -8.63 -10.21 -3.89
N GLU A 37 -9.65 -10.98 -3.55
CA GLU A 37 -9.60 -12.42 -3.66
C GLU A 37 -9.76 -12.93 -5.09
N SER A 38 -10.04 -12.06 -6.03
CA SER A 38 -10.04 -12.46 -7.42
C SER A 38 -8.64 -12.94 -7.76
N ALA A 39 -8.52 -14.23 -7.86
CA ALA A 39 -7.26 -14.89 -8.05
C ALA A 39 -6.56 -14.37 -9.31
N SER A 40 -5.39 -13.82 -9.12
CA SER A 40 -4.48 -13.65 -10.21
C SER A 40 -4.18 -15.01 -10.82
N THR A 41 -4.26 -15.11 -12.13
CA THR A 41 -3.98 -16.34 -12.86
C THR A 41 -2.50 -16.72 -12.86
N PHE A 42 -1.64 -15.84 -12.34
CA PHE A 42 -0.20 -16.08 -12.28
C PHE A 42 0.20 -16.48 -10.85
N ALA A 43 0.78 -17.65 -10.69
CA ALA A 43 1.23 -18.16 -9.40
C ALA A 43 2.15 -17.18 -8.67
N ASP A 44 2.96 -16.43 -9.41
CA ASP A 44 3.93 -15.49 -8.85
C ASP A 44 3.31 -14.22 -8.26
N THR A 45 2.04 -13.96 -8.52
CA THR A 45 1.32 -12.80 -7.99
C THR A 45 0.38 -13.16 -6.84
N THR A 46 0.34 -14.42 -6.44
CA THR A 46 -0.50 -14.86 -5.32
C THR A 46 0.24 -14.74 -4.01
N CYS A 47 -0.52 -14.55 -2.95
CA CYS A 47 0.00 -14.59 -1.59
C CYS A 47 -0.93 -15.43 -0.73
N PRO A 48 -0.43 -16.50 -0.10
CA PRO A 48 -1.26 -17.37 0.72
C PRO A 48 -1.85 -16.65 1.92
N GLN A 49 -3.01 -17.10 2.37
CA GLN A 49 -3.63 -16.61 3.59
C GLN A 49 -2.69 -16.80 4.78
N GLY A 50 -2.55 -15.78 5.60
CA GLY A 50 -1.67 -15.79 6.76
C GLY A 50 -0.22 -15.44 6.48
N ALA A 51 0.16 -15.26 5.22
CA ALA A 51 1.52 -14.93 4.83
C ALA A 51 1.71 -13.45 4.53
N VAL A 52 2.97 -13.04 4.56
CA VAL A 52 3.44 -11.76 4.01
C VAL A 52 4.31 -12.09 2.81
N CYS A 53 3.98 -11.54 1.66
CA CYS A 53 4.69 -11.79 0.42
C CYS A 53 5.33 -10.51 -0.10
N GLY A 54 6.52 -10.64 -0.64
CA GLY A 54 7.23 -9.54 -1.28
C GLY A 54 7.65 -9.90 -2.69
N TRP A 55 7.69 -8.89 -3.55
CA TRP A 55 8.20 -9.01 -4.91
C TRP A 55 9.29 -7.98 -5.14
N THR A 56 10.30 -8.36 -5.89
CA THR A 56 11.48 -7.50 -6.12
C THR A 56 11.17 -6.23 -6.89
N TRP A 57 10.09 -6.21 -7.66
CA TRP A 57 9.65 -5.06 -8.46
C TRP A 57 8.26 -4.59 -8.03
N PRO A 58 7.87 -3.36 -8.41
CA PRO A 58 6.50 -2.89 -8.18
C PRO A 58 5.44 -3.79 -8.84
N ASP A 59 4.22 -3.70 -8.34
CA ASP A 59 3.04 -4.35 -8.91
C ASP A 59 3.15 -5.87 -9.02
N ARG A 60 3.75 -6.50 -8.01
CA ARG A 60 3.91 -7.96 -7.93
C ARG A 60 4.71 -8.55 -9.07
N ARG A 61 5.71 -7.83 -9.49
CA ARG A 61 6.63 -8.28 -10.53
C ARG A 61 7.94 -8.75 -9.93
N GLY A 62 8.64 -9.56 -10.69
CA GLY A 62 9.92 -10.11 -10.30
C GLY A 62 9.79 -11.33 -9.42
N THR A 63 10.78 -11.53 -8.58
CA THR A 63 10.84 -12.71 -7.72
C THR A 63 9.97 -12.52 -6.49
N ARG A 64 9.08 -13.48 -6.25
CA ARG A 64 8.25 -13.52 -5.06
C ARG A 64 8.97 -14.21 -3.91
N THR A 65 8.86 -13.63 -2.72
CA THR A 65 9.26 -14.25 -1.47
C THR A 65 8.03 -14.39 -0.57
N VAL A 66 7.83 -15.54 0.04
CA VAL A 66 6.70 -15.82 0.92
C VAL A 66 7.22 -16.06 2.33
N HIS A 67 6.67 -15.32 3.29
CA HIS A 67 6.97 -15.49 4.70
C HIS A 67 5.68 -15.86 5.43
N SER A 68 5.61 -17.09 5.89
CA SER A 68 4.44 -17.61 6.61
C SER A 68 4.69 -17.63 8.10
N ASP A 69 3.63 -17.50 8.89
CA ASP A 69 3.65 -17.68 10.34
C ASP A 69 4.67 -16.81 11.05
N LEU A 70 4.77 -15.56 10.64
CA LEU A 70 5.68 -14.62 11.26
C LEU A 70 5.22 -14.26 12.68
N ALA A 71 6.08 -14.54 13.64
CA ALA A 71 5.87 -14.11 15.02
C ALA A 71 6.03 -12.58 15.14
N PRO A 72 5.43 -11.95 16.17
CA PRO A 72 5.70 -10.53 16.45
C PRO A 72 7.20 -10.27 16.58
N GLY A 73 7.66 -9.14 16.08
CA GLY A 73 9.05 -8.76 16.12
C GLY A 73 9.62 -8.40 14.76
N CYS A 74 10.93 -8.31 14.71
CA CYS A 74 11.67 -7.92 13.51
C CYS A 74 12.12 -9.13 12.72
N HIS A 75 11.92 -9.09 11.41
CA HIS A 75 12.31 -10.15 10.49
C HIS A 75 13.06 -9.58 9.30
N ALA A 76 14.10 -10.28 8.86
CA ALA A 76 14.74 -9.95 7.60
C ALA A 76 13.77 -10.21 6.44
N PHE A 77 13.82 -9.33 5.45
CA PHE A 77 12.97 -9.43 4.28
C PHE A 77 13.83 -9.24 3.03
N GLY A 78 13.54 -9.95 1.98
CA GLY A 78 14.26 -9.75 0.73
C GLY A 78 13.92 -8.39 0.13
N ALA A 79 14.84 -7.78 -0.60
CA ALA A 79 14.66 -6.46 -1.18
C ALA A 79 13.38 -6.38 -2.04
N ALA A 80 12.27 -5.99 -1.45
CA ALA A 80 10.97 -5.99 -2.10
C ALA A 80 10.52 -4.57 -2.43
N ARG A 81 9.94 -4.39 -3.59
CA ARG A 81 9.36 -3.12 -4.04
C ARG A 81 7.83 -3.16 -4.05
N SER A 82 7.25 -4.31 -3.85
CA SER A 82 5.83 -4.48 -3.55
C SER A 82 5.64 -5.56 -2.50
N VAL A 83 4.65 -5.38 -1.63
CA VAL A 83 4.41 -6.27 -0.49
C VAL A 83 2.91 -6.47 -0.28
N ALA A 84 2.51 -7.69 -0.08
CA ALA A 84 1.15 -8.07 0.30
C ALA A 84 1.15 -8.61 1.73
N ASN A 85 0.32 -8.03 2.58
CA ASN A 85 0.12 -8.49 3.94
C ASN A 85 -1.19 -9.27 4.03
N ARG A 86 -1.11 -10.59 3.98
CA ARG A 86 -2.27 -11.46 4.16
C ARG A 86 -2.35 -12.07 5.55
N SER A 87 -1.56 -11.54 6.47
CA SER A 87 -1.66 -11.88 7.88
C SER A 87 -2.77 -11.07 8.57
N ASP A 88 -3.09 -11.44 9.78
CA ASP A 88 -4.02 -10.72 10.65
C ASP A 88 -3.35 -9.63 11.50
N ARG A 89 -2.09 -9.33 11.22
CA ARG A 89 -1.29 -8.39 12.00
C ARG A 89 -0.88 -7.20 11.15
N HIS A 90 -0.75 -6.06 11.79
CA HIS A 90 -0.11 -4.89 11.18
C HIS A 90 1.38 -5.16 11.04
N ILE A 91 1.95 -4.71 9.94
CA ILE A 91 3.39 -4.79 9.70
C ILE A 91 3.95 -3.43 9.34
N GLN A 92 5.23 -3.25 9.62
CA GLN A 92 6.00 -2.08 9.27
C GLN A 92 7.08 -2.49 8.29
N LEU A 93 7.16 -1.79 7.16
CA LEU A 93 8.16 -2.04 6.12
C LEU A 93 9.31 -1.06 6.27
N LEU A 94 10.52 -1.56 6.30
CA LEU A 94 11.71 -0.75 6.55
C LEU A 94 12.79 -1.02 5.51
N PRO A 95 13.61 0.01 5.19
CA PRO A 95 14.69 -0.14 4.21
C PRO A 95 15.96 -0.77 4.78
N SER A 96 16.07 -0.86 6.10
CA SER A 96 17.29 -1.34 6.74
C SER A 96 17.29 -2.85 6.94
N ARG A 97 18.43 -3.48 6.71
CA ARG A 97 18.66 -4.88 7.02
C ARG A 97 18.98 -5.12 8.49
N LEU A 98 19.28 -4.06 9.22
CA LEU A 98 19.75 -4.13 10.59
C LEU A 98 18.62 -3.79 11.57
N GLY A 99 17.89 -4.82 11.98
CA GLY A 99 17.05 -4.75 13.15
C GLY A 99 15.85 -3.82 13.08
N CYS A 100 15.14 -3.73 11.97
CA CYS A 100 13.93 -2.93 11.84
C CYS A 100 14.11 -1.48 12.33
N SER A 101 15.17 -0.87 11.89
CA SER A 101 15.49 0.53 12.21
C SER A 101 15.56 1.35 10.93
N GLY A 102 15.52 2.65 11.10
CA GLY A 102 15.68 3.59 9.99
C GLY A 102 14.38 4.09 9.40
N GLU A 103 14.53 5.11 8.60
CA GLU A 103 13.43 5.75 7.87
C GLU A 103 13.79 5.81 6.39
N PRO A 104 12.83 5.89 5.48
CA PRO A 104 11.38 5.98 5.70
C PRO A 104 10.73 4.65 6.09
N VAL A 105 9.50 4.73 6.59
CA VAL A 105 8.74 3.59 7.09
C VAL A 105 7.37 3.57 6.42
N VAL A 106 6.91 2.39 6.05
CA VAL A 106 5.56 2.18 5.55
C VAL A 106 4.82 1.23 6.49
N LEU A 107 3.65 1.62 6.94
CA LEU A 107 2.76 0.75 7.70
C LEU A 107 1.77 0.08 6.76
N LEU A 108 1.59 -1.21 6.93
CA LEU A 108 0.71 -2.00 6.11
C LEU A 108 -0.26 -2.79 7.00
N ALA A 109 -1.53 -2.43 6.93
CA ALA A 109 -2.59 -3.08 7.69
C ALA A 109 -2.81 -4.52 7.22
N PRO A 110 -3.48 -5.36 8.05
CA PRO A 110 -3.88 -6.68 7.61
C PRO A 110 -4.70 -6.64 6.32
N MET A 111 -4.49 -7.62 5.48
CA MET A 111 -5.21 -7.79 4.20
C MET A 111 -5.10 -6.59 3.27
N THR A 112 -3.94 -5.95 3.24
CA THR A 112 -3.65 -4.84 2.33
C THR A 112 -2.39 -5.12 1.52
N PHE A 113 -2.24 -4.38 0.45
CA PHE A 113 -1.16 -4.52 -0.51
C PHE A 113 -0.56 -3.15 -0.84
N ALA A 114 0.75 -3.06 -0.82
CA ALA A 114 1.50 -1.89 -1.27
C ALA A 114 2.17 -2.21 -2.60
N GLY A 115 1.71 -1.56 -3.67
CA GLY A 115 2.11 -1.88 -5.03
C GLY A 115 3.39 -1.21 -5.51
N ASP A 116 3.75 -0.07 -4.93
CA ASP A 116 4.93 0.67 -5.33
C ASP A 116 5.57 1.32 -4.11
N ILE A 117 6.50 0.60 -3.52
CA ILE A 117 7.23 1.08 -2.34
C ILE A 117 8.46 1.82 -2.83
N PRO A 118 8.69 3.07 -2.35
CA PRO A 118 9.76 3.92 -2.90
C PRO A 118 11.17 3.50 -2.46
N PHE A 119 11.28 2.43 -1.68
CA PHE A 119 12.58 1.88 -1.28
C PHE A 119 12.51 0.35 -1.29
N PRO A 120 13.64 -0.34 -1.43
CA PRO A 120 13.68 -1.79 -1.25
C PRO A 120 13.43 -2.13 0.22
N VAL A 121 12.39 -2.92 0.48
CA VAL A 121 12.08 -3.37 1.85
C VAL A 121 13.07 -4.45 2.26
N ALA A 122 13.90 -4.17 3.24
CA ALA A 122 14.94 -5.09 3.69
C ALA A 122 14.60 -5.76 5.02
N SER A 123 13.66 -5.20 5.77
CA SER A 123 13.15 -5.81 7.00
C SER A 123 11.70 -5.43 7.22
N ILE A 124 11.03 -6.24 8.00
CA ILE A 124 9.65 -5.98 8.42
C ILE A 124 9.55 -6.17 9.93
N ARG A 125 8.72 -5.35 10.54
CA ARG A 125 8.33 -5.53 11.94
C ARG A 125 6.88 -5.97 11.97
N VAL A 126 6.64 -7.08 12.65
CA VAL A 126 5.29 -7.61 12.86
C VAL A 126 4.83 -7.22 14.26
N TYR A 127 3.68 -6.58 14.34
CA TYR A 127 3.08 -6.20 15.61
C TYR A 127 2.25 -7.35 16.18
N GLY A 128 2.33 -7.50 17.49
CA GLY A 128 1.59 -8.54 18.19
C GLY A 128 0.32 -8.06 18.86
#